data_d9b745ca648bb51a5c220fc50129a775
#
_entry.id   d9b745ca648bb51a5c220fc50129a775
#
_cell.length_a   1.000
_cell.length_b   1.000
_cell.length_c   1.000
_cell.angle_alpha   90.00
_cell.angle_beta   90.00
_cell.angle_gamma   90.00
#
_symmetry.space_group_name_H-M   'P 1'
#
loop_
_entity.id
_entity.type
_entity.pdbx_description
1 polymer ?
#
loop_
_entity_poly.entity_id
_entity_poly.type
_entity_poly.pdbx_seq_one_letter_code
_entity_poly.pdbx_strand_id
1 'polypeptide(L)' 'MRLNRFLAQSGICSRREADDFITAGLVSVNGKIVTELGTKVMPTDEVRFNDSR' A
#
# COMPACT_ATOMS: atom_id res chain seq x y z
N MET A 1 9.50 -6.65 3.06
CA MET A 1 8.88 -5.50 3.75
C MET A 1 7.37 -5.57 3.61
N ARG A 2 6.65 -5.27 4.66
CA ARG A 2 5.19 -5.27 4.59
C ARG A 2 4.69 -4.03 3.86
N LEU A 3 3.58 -4.17 3.16
CA LEU A 3 3.04 -3.10 2.33
C LEU A 3 2.72 -1.83 3.14
N ASN A 4 2.13 -1.97 4.31
CA ASN A 4 1.82 -0.82 5.16
C ASN A 4 3.08 -0.04 5.55
N ARG A 5 4.15 -0.75 5.86
CA ARG A 5 5.42 -0.12 6.20
C ARG A 5 6.03 0.58 4.97
N PHE A 6 5.91 -0.04 3.81
CA PHE A 6 6.39 0.56 2.56
C PHE A 6 5.68 1.89 2.30
N LEU A 7 4.37 1.92 2.45
CA LEU A 7 3.60 3.15 2.23
C LEU A 7 3.99 4.25 3.21
N ALA A 8 4.17 3.90 4.47
CA ALA A 8 4.57 4.88 5.48
C ALA A 8 5.97 5.44 5.22
N GLN A 9 6.90 4.60 4.81
CA GLN A 9 8.26 5.03 4.49
C GLN A 9 8.31 5.92 3.26
N SER A 10 7.41 5.69 2.32
CA SER A 10 7.35 6.48 1.09
C SER A 10 6.78 7.88 1.30
N GLY A 11 6.25 8.16 2.48
CA GLY A 11 5.66 9.46 2.77
C GLY A 11 4.29 9.68 2.17
N ILE A 12 3.67 8.64 1.64
CA ILE A 12 2.33 8.74 1.05
C ILE A 12 1.29 8.97 2.13
N CYS A 13 1.47 8.30 3.29
CA CYS A 13 0.52 8.37 4.39
C CYS A 13 1.21 7.96 5.68
N SER A 14 0.54 8.13 6.81
CA SER A 14 1.01 7.59 8.07
C SER A 14 0.78 6.09 8.11
N ARG A 15 1.47 5.41 9.05
CA ARG A 15 1.33 3.96 9.19
C ARG A 15 -0.11 3.55 9.48
N ARG A 16 -0.81 4.36 10.26
CA ARG A 16 -2.20 4.11 10.63
C ARG A 16 -3.13 4.25 9.43
N GLU A 17 -2.88 5.27 8.62
CA GLU A 17 -3.64 5.49 7.40
C GLU A 17 -3.37 4.41 6.35
N ALA A 18 -2.15 3.89 6.32
CA ALA A 18 -1.78 2.86 5.36
C ALA A 18 -2.67 1.63 5.49
N ASP A 19 -2.97 1.22 6.71
CA ASP A 19 -3.84 0.07 6.94
C ASP A 19 -5.23 0.33 6.36
N ASP A 20 -5.78 1.52 6.60
CA ASP A 20 -7.09 1.89 6.08
C ASP A 20 -7.10 1.93 4.55
N PHE A 21 -6.05 2.49 3.96
CA PHE A 21 -5.94 2.57 2.50
C PHE A 21 -5.85 1.20 1.85
N ILE A 22 -5.11 0.29 2.46
CA ILE A 22 -4.97 -1.06 1.93
C ILE A 22 -6.32 -1.78 1.97
N THR A 23 -7.01 -1.76 3.11
CA THR A 23 -8.29 -2.44 3.25
C THR A 23 -9.38 -1.82 2.39
N ALA A 24 -9.26 -0.53 2.09
CA ALA A 24 -10.20 0.16 1.22
C ALA A 24 -9.95 -0.13 -0.27
N GLY A 25 -8.87 -0.83 -0.61
CA GLY A 25 -8.56 -1.14 -2.00
C GLY A 25 -7.96 0.01 -2.78
N LEU A 26 -7.34 0.97 -2.09
CA LEU A 26 -6.72 2.12 -2.73
C LEU A 26 -5.27 1.89 -3.11
N VAL A 27 -4.72 0.75 -2.77
CA VAL A 27 -3.31 0.43 -3.02
C VAL A 27 -3.23 -0.74 -3.97
N SER A 28 -2.39 -0.61 -4.98
CA SER A 28 -2.12 -1.70 -5.92
C SER A 28 -0.64 -2.01 -5.96
N VAL A 29 -0.33 -3.27 -6.20
CA VAL A 29 1.03 -3.77 -6.35
C VAL A 29 1.11 -4.49 -7.68
N ASN A 30 2.00 -4.03 -8.54
CA ASN A 30 2.20 -4.59 -9.88
C ASN A 30 0.89 -4.65 -10.68
N GLY A 31 0.05 -3.63 -10.51
CA GLY A 31 -1.21 -3.53 -11.22
C GLY A 31 -2.38 -4.29 -10.61
N LYS A 32 -2.17 -4.92 -9.46
CA LYS A 32 -3.23 -5.66 -8.76
C LYS A 32 -3.60 -4.97 -7.46
N ILE A 33 -4.89 -4.76 -7.26
CA ILE A 33 -5.37 -4.17 -6.02
C ILE A 33 -5.17 -5.16 -4.87
N VAL A 34 -4.56 -4.67 -3.80
CA VAL A 34 -4.26 -5.47 -2.62
C VAL A 34 -5.06 -4.93 -1.44
N THR A 35 -5.76 -5.81 -0.76
CA THR A 35 -6.56 -5.44 0.41
C THR A 35 -6.08 -6.12 1.69
N GLU A 36 -5.11 -6.99 1.60
CA GLU A 36 -4.58 -7.70 2.77
C GLU A 36 -3.46 -6.91 3.43
N LEU A 37 -3.60 -6.67 4.72
CA LEU A 37 -2.60 -5.94 5.51
C LEU A 37 -1.27 -6.68 5.60
N GLY A 38 -1.31 -8.01 5.53
CA GLY A 38 -0.12 -8.84 5.63
C GLY A 38 0.67 -8.97 4.34
N THR A 39 0.26 -8.31 3.28
CA THR A 39 0.95 -8.39 1.99
C THR A 39 2.38 -7.89 2.12
N LYS A 40 3.31 -8.66 1.59
CA LYS A 40 4.72 -8.28 1.55
C LYS A 40 5.08 -7.78 0.18
N VAL A 41 5.91 -6.74 0.14
CA VAL A 41 6.40 -6.16 -1.12
C VAL A 41 7.92 -6.06 -1.07
N MET A 42 8.52 -6.02 -2.24
CA MET A 42 9.96 -5.83 -2.39
C MET A 42 10.24 -4.45 -3.00
N PRO A 43 11.46 -3.93 -2.83
CA PRO A 43 11.82 -2.63 -3.41
C PRO A 43 11.63 -2.59 -4.93
N THR A 44 11.65 -3.75 -5.59
CA THR A 44 11.45 -3.84 -7.03
C THR A 44 9.99 -3.89 -7.44
N ASP A 45 9.09 -4.10 -6.49
CA ASP A 45 7.65 -4.13 -6.79
C ASP A 45 7.13 -2.74 -7.08
N GLU A 46 6.24 -2.64 -8.05
CA GLU A 46 5.60 -1.38 -8.38
C GLU A 46 4.36 -1.20 -7.52
N VAL A 47 4.49 -0.35 -6.51
CA VAL A 47 3.38 -0.05 -5.58
C VAL A 47 2.79 1.30 -6.00
N ARG A 48 1.48 1.32 -6.21
CA ARG A 48 0.76 2.53 -6.57
C ARG A 48 -0.35 2.80 -5.57
N PHE A 49 -0.50 4.05 -5.23
CA PHE A 49 -1.60 4.50 -4.40
C PHE A 49 -2.62 5.18 -5.29
N ASN A 50 -3.80 4.59 -5.36
CA ASN A 50 -4.87 5.09 -6.20
C ASN A 50 -5.88 5.86 -5.35
N ASP A 51 -5.66 7.15 -5.19
CA ASP A 51 -6.56 8.02 -4.46
C ASP A 51 -7.63 8.52 -5.41
N SER A 52 -8.64 7.71 -5.62
CA SER A 52 -9.75 8.07 -6.50
C SER A 52 -10.83 8.76 -5.68
N ARG A 53 -10.85 10.03 -5.74
CA ARG A 53 -11.93 10.81 -5.15
C ARG A 53 -12.82 11.35 -6.24
#